data_d5138fbde649bdd6696cebf59ec1757a
#
_entry.id   d5138fbde649bdd6696cebf59ec1757a
#
_cell.length_a   1.000
_cell.length_b   1.000
_cell.length_c   1.000
_cell.angle_alpha   90.00
_cell.angle_beta   90.00
_cell.angle_gamma   90.00
#
_symmetry.space_group_name_H-M   'P 1'
#
loop_
_entity.id
_entity.type
_entity.pdbx_description
1 polymer ?
#
loop_
_entity_poly.entity_id
_entity_poly.type
_entity_poly.pdbx_seq_one_letter_code
_entity_poly.pdbx_strand_id
1 'polypeptide(L)'
;LMKKLLASLLALMLIIACAAPALAAEGAEPDWTGYDELIAKIKASTDFVEREALMHQAEDMLMDTGCIVPIYYYNDVYMQKPGVEGVYSNAYGTKYFMYATNGDSAKLRLQLASEPDKLDPALNSSVDGACLAANSFGGLYTYDAEGQLAPNFATEYTVSDDGLTYVFTMRDGLKWSDGSDLTAKDFEY
;
A
#
# COMPACT_ATOMS: atom_id res chain seq x y z
N LEU A 1 13.37 50.91 11.83
CA LEU A 1 14.63 50.19 11.72
C LEU A 1 14.78 49.12 12.82
N MET A 2 14.59 49.49 14.08
CA MET A 2 14.76 48.62 15.27
C MET A 2 13.85 47.37 15.26
N LYS A 3 12.55 47.49 14.87
CA LYS A 3 11.62 46.35 14.77
C LYS A 3 12.01 45.32 13.69
N LYS A 4 12.58 45.79 12.56
CA LYS A 4 13.07 44.90 11.50
C LYS A 4 14.35 44.19 11.91
N LEU A 5 15.24 44.86 12.64
CA LEU A 5 16.46 44.28 13.19
C LEU A 5 16.16 43.17 14.24
N LEU A 6 15.17 43.44 15.13
CA LEU A 6 14.72 42.50 16.13
C LEU A 6 14.09 41.25 15.51
N ALA A 7 13.27 41.41 14.47
CA ALA A 7 12.67 40.29 13.73
C ALA A 7 13.73 39.43 13.00
N SER A 8 14.75 40.08 12.41
CA SER A 8 15.84 39.38 11.76
C SER A 8 16.74 38.61 12.76
N LEU A 9 16.96 39.19 13.96
CA LEU A 9 17.70 38.52 15.03
C LEU A 9 16.92 37.34 15.60
N LEU A 10 15.60 37.44 15.75
CA LEU A 10 14.73 36.34 16.21
C LEU A 10 14.69 35.22 15.19
N ALA A 11 14.59 35.53 13.90
CA ALA A 11 14.62 34.54 12.82
C ALA A 11 15.98 33.82 12.75
N LEU A 12 17.08 34.58 12.94
CA LEU A 12 18.43 33.98 12.98
C LEU A 12 18.63 33.08 14.19
N MET A 13 18.10 33.47 15.37
CA MET A 13 18.15 32.59 16.57
C MET A 13 17.31 31.32 16.41
N LEU A 14 16.14 31.40 15.75
CA LEU A 14 15.32 30.23 15.46
C LEU A 14 16.03 29.26 14.51
N ILE A 15 16.69 29.77 13.47
CA ILE A 15 17.47 28.95 12.53
C ILE A 15 18.64 28.27 13.24
N ILE A 16 19.35 29.00 14.13
CA ILE A 16 20.46 28.46 14.92
C ILE A 16 19.96 27.42 15.95
N ALA A 17 18.79 27.64 16.57
CA ALA A 17 18.20 26.70 17.52
C ALA A 17 17.70 25.40 16.84
N CYS A 18 17.24 25.47 15.59
CA CYS A 18 16.89 24.29 14.79
C CYS A 18 18.11 23.58 14.19
N ALA A 19 19.20 24.32 13.93
CA ALA A 19 20.42 23.72 13.37
C ALA A 19 21.36 23.12 14.46
N ALA A 20 21.26 23.57 15.71
CA ALA A 20 22.13 23.09 16.77
C ALA A 20 22.03 21.56 17.05
N PRO A 21 20.82 20.95 17.09
CA PRO A 21 20.75 19.49 17.21
C PRO A 21 21.24 18.76 15.96
N ALA A 22 21.05 19.33 14.76
CA ALA A 22 21.56 18.72 13.52
C ALA A 22 23.10 18.79 13.44
N LEU A 23 23.73 19.86 13.93
CA LEU A 23 25.18 19.99 14.02
C LEU A 23 25.82 19.11 15.13
N ALA A 24 25.06 18.81 16.19
CA ALA A 24 25.52 17.89 17.24
C ALA A 24 25.43 16.42 16.83
N ALA A 25 24.66 16.10 15.77
CA ALA A 25 24.52 14.76 15.20
C ALA A 25 25.51 14.50 14.03
N GLU A 26 26.31 15.50 13.60
CA GLU A 26 27.33 15.28 12.59
C GLU A 26 28.44 14.36 13.13
N GLY A 27 28.36 13.07 12.77
CA GLY A 27 29.39 12.08 12.97
C GLY A 27 29.06 10.87 13.84
N ALA A 28 27.88 10.81 14.44
CA ALA A 28 27.46 9.58 15.11
C ALA A 28 26.72 8.67 14.10
N GLU A 29 27.34 7.55 13.75
CA GLU A 29 26.65 6.49 13.00
C GLU A 29 25.45 6.00 13.82
N PRO A 30 24.29 5.73 13.18
CA PRO A 30 23.16 5.15 13.88
C PRO A 30 23.54 3.81 14.52
N ASP A 31 23.05 3.56 15.72
CA ASP A 31 23.25 2.27 16.38
C ASP A 31 22.28 1.22 15.81
N TRP A 32 22.81 0.35 14.98
CA TRP A 32 22.09 -0.78 14.38
C TRP A 32 22.22 -2.08 15.16
N THR A 33 22.77 -2.04 16.37
CA THR A 33 22.95 -3.22 17.21
C THR A 33 21.59 -3.91 17.46
N GLY A 34 21.50 -5.16 17.10
CA GLY A 34 20.29 -5.96 17.25
C GLY A 34 19.21 -5.77 16.15
N TYR A 35 19.34 -4.77 15.27
CA TYR A 35 18.36 -4.55 14.19
C TYR A 35 18.33 -5.73 13.21
N ASP A 36 19.48 -6.21 12.74
CA ASP A 36 19.57 -7.33 11.81
C ASP A 36 19.04 -8.64 12.42
N GLU A 37 19.30 -8.86 13.73
CA GLU A 37 18.75 -10.01 14.45
C GLU A 37 17.23 -9.92 14.55
N LEU A 38 16.69 -8.73 14.79
CA LEU A 38 15.25 -8.48 14.84
C LEU A 38 14.60 -8.73 13.47
N ILE A 39 15.20 -8.24 12.38
CA ILE A 39 14.76 -8.51 11.01
C ILE A 39 14.81 -10.02 10.69
N ALA A 40 15.82 -10.74 11.15
CA ALA A 40 15.88 -12.18 10.98
C ALA A 40 14.73 -12.92 11.70
N LYS A 41 14.39 -12.50 12.93
CA LYS A 41 13.23 -13.03 13.67
C LYS A 41 11.91 -12.73 12.95
N ILE A 42 11.71 -11.50 12.46
CA ILE A 42 10.52 -11.10 11.68
C ILE A 42 10.34 -12.01 10.47
N LYS A 43 11.42 -12.26 9.72
CA LYS A 43 11.38 -13.14 8.53
C LYS A 43 11.11 -14.60 8.86
N ALA A 44 11.52 -15.07 10.02
CA ALA A 44 11.36 -16.47 10.45
C ALA A 44 10.00 -16.73 11.12
N SER A 45 9.34 -15.71 11.70
CA SER A 45 8.07 -15.90 12.39
C SER A 45 6.93 -16.20 11.41
N THR A 46 6.17 -17.25 11.70
CA THR A 46 4.91 -17.61 11.02
C THR A 46 3.68 -17.16 11.81
N ASP A 47 3.85 -16.72 13.05
CA ASP A 47 2.81 -16.10 13.86
C ASP A 47 2.69 -14.61 13.49
N PHE A 48 1.54 -14.22 12.94
CA PHE A 48 1.31 -12.86 12.47
C PHE A 48 1.27 -11.84 13.61
N VAL A 49 0.78 -12.21 14.80
CA VAL A 49 0.71 -11.31 15.96
C VAL A 49 2.12 -11.05 16.51
N GLU A 50 2.92 -12.13 16.64
CA GLU A 50 4.33 -12.01 17.03
C GLU A 50 5.11 -11.19 15.99
N ARG A 51 4.92 -11.48 14.70
CA ARG A 51 5.59 -10.77 13.60
C ARG A 51 5.29 -9.27 13.63
N GLU A 52 4.03 -8.88 13.82
CA GLU A 52 3.61 -7.48 13.93
C GLU A 52 4.32 -6.79 15.11
N ALA A 53 4.34 -7.42 16.29
CA ALA A 53 5.03 -6.88 17.45
C ALA A 53 6.55 -6.71 17.23
N LEU A 54 7.19 -7.63 16.51
CA LEU A 54 8.59 -7.53 16.13
C LEU A 54 8.82 -6.42 15.08
N MET A 55 7.89 -6.22 14.15
CA MET A 55 7.95 -5.14 13.16
C MET A 55 7.86 -3.77 13.82
N HIS A 56 6.97 -3.59 14.81
CA HIS A 56 6.90 -2.36 15.60
C HIS A 56 8.21 -2.07 16.34
N GLN A 57 8.84 -3.08 16.93
CA GLN A 57 10.15 -2.90 17.56
C GLN A 57 11.24 -2.46 16.55
N ALA A 58 11.23 -3.04 15.35
CA ALA A 58 12.17 -2.65 14.30
C ALA A 58 11.90 -1.21 13.80
N GLU A 59 10.64 -0.81 13.70
CA GLU A 59 10.23 0.54 13.37
C GLU A 59 10.71 1.54 14.43
N ASP A 60 10.49 1.26 15.72
CA ASP A 60 10.96 2.10 16.82
C ASP A 60 12.47 2.30 16.76
N MET A 61 13.24 1.22 16.58
CA MET A 61 14.71 1.31 16.42
C MET A 61 15.10 2.17 15.22
N LEU A 62 14.43 2.00 14.08
CA LEU A 62 14.69 2.79 12.87
C LEU A 62 14.39 4.28 13.11
N MET A 63 13.28 4.58 13.78
CA MET A 63 12.87 5.95 14.08
C MET A 63 13.84 6.63 15.05
N ASP A 64 14.34 5.90 16.05
CA ASP A 64 15.30 6.40 17.05
C ASP A 64 16.66 6.79 16.42
N THR A 65 17.00 6.22 15.27
CA THR A 65 18.22 6.63 14.53
C THR A 65 18.14 8.03 13.93
N GLY A 66 16.93 8.56 13.74
CA GLY A 66 16.69 9.82 13.02
C GLY A 66 16.97 9.78 11.52
N CYS A 67 17.19 8.59 10.94
CA CYS A 67 17.42 8.42 9.49
C CYS A 67 16.16 8.71 8.67
N ILE A 68 14.97 8.61 9.30
CA ILE A 68 13.67 8.88 8.70
C ILE A 68 12.96 9.94 9.53
N VAL A 69 12.42 10.94 8.85
CA VAL A 69 11.62 12.01 9.47
C VAL A 69 10.21 11.95 8.88
N PRO A 70 9.24 11.37 9.60
CA PRO A 70 7.84 11.41 9.17
C PRO A 70 7.34 12.85 9.15
N ILE A 71 6.69 13.26 8.05
CA ILE A 71 6.21 14.63 7.89
C ILE A 71 4.69 14.68 8.00
N TYR A 72 3.97 13.76 7.35
CA TYR A 72 2.50 13.71 7.39
C TYR A 72 2.00 12.34 6.89
N TYR A 73 0.76 12.02 7.23
CA TYR A 73 0.03 10.92 6.63
C TYR A 73 -0.56 11.36 5.30
N TYR A 74 -0.21 10.66 4.23
CA TYR A 74 -0.73 10.94 2.91
C TYR A 74 -2.21 10.57 2.82
N ASN A 75 -3.02 11.48 2.27
CA ASN A 75 -4.43 11.23 1.96
C ASN A 75 -4.61 11.19 0.45
N ASP A 76 -5.16 10.10 -0.05
CA ASP A 76 -5.58 10.02 -1.45
C ASP A 76 -6.90 10.77 -1.64
N VAL A 77 -6.90 11.73 -2.56
CA VAL A 77 -8.05 12.61 -2.82
C VAL A 77 -8.57 12.34 -4.22
N TYR A 78 -9.87 12.10 -4.33
CA TYR A 78 -10.54 11.97 -5.62
C TYR A 78 -11.87 12.71 -5.64
N MET A 79 -12.34 13.04 -6.84
CA MET A 79 -13.64 13.67 -7.05
C MET A 79 -14.59 12.69 -7.70
N GLN A 80 -15.83 12.63 -7.16
CA GLN A 80 -16.89 11.77 -7.64
C GLN A 80 -18.12 12.59 -7.91
N LYS A 81 -18.77 12.38 -9.06
CA LYS A 81 -20.04 13.05 -9.39
C LYS A 81 -21.17 12.51 -8.53
N PRO A 82 -22.14 13.35 -8.16
CA PRO A 82 -23.39 12.87 -7.55
C PRO A 82 -24.03 11.77 -8.40
N GLY A 83 -24.51 10.70 -7.76
CA GLY A 83 -25.13 9.56 -8.41
C GLY A 83 -24.17 8.46 -8.88
N VAL A 84 -22.86 8.66 -8.75
CA VAL A 84 -21.89 7.56 -8.83
C VAL A 84 -21.77 6.93 -7.45
N GLU A 85 -21.96 5.61 -7.37
CA GLU A 85 -21.90 4.85 -6.12
C GLU A 85 -21.07 3.57 -6.32
N GLY A 86 -20.66 2.90 -5.24
CA GLY A 86 -19.95 1.61 -5.27
C GLY A 86 -18.47 1.69 -5.67
N VAL A 87 -17.88 2.89 -5.72
CA VAL A 87 -16.42 3.04 -5.85
C VAL A 87 -15.80 2.96 -4.47
N TYR A 88 -14.75 2.17 -4.32
CA TYR A 88 -13.97 2.11 -3.08
C TYR A 88 -12.46 2.06 -3.39
N SER A 89 -11.63 2.27 -2.40
CA SER A 89 -10.18 2.24 -2.52
C SER A 89 -9.54 1.47 -1.37
N ASN A 90 -8.34 0.93 -1.63
CA ASN A 90 -7.53 0.32 -0.59
C ASN A 90 -6.48 1.31 -0.05
N ALA A 91 -5.72 0.89 0.96
CA ALA A 91 -4.66 1.68 1.58
C ALA A 91 -3.49 2.02 0.62
N TYR A 92 -3.38 1.33 -0.51
CA TYR A 92 -2.36 1.57 -1.54
C TYR A 92 -2.79 2.56 -2.63
N GLY A 93 -3.98 3.16 -2.50
CA GLY A 93 -4.53 4.11 -3.48
C GLY A 93 -5.19 3.46 -4.71
N THR A 94 -5.26 2.14 -4.80
CA THR A 94 -5.96 1.44 -5.87
C THR A 94 -7.47 1.65 -5.70
N LYS A 95 -8.13 2.11 -6.77
CA LYS A 95 -9.58 2.30 -6.81
C LYS A 95 -10.25 1.14 -7.52
N TYR A 96 -11.34 0.66 -6.95
CA TYR A 96 -12.13 -0.45 -7.46
C TYR A 96 -13.44 0.08 -7.98
N PHE A 97 -13.78 -0.29 -9.23
CA PHE A 97 -14.95 0.18 -9.96
C PHE A 97 -15.91 -0.96 -10.32
N MET A 98 -15.58 -2.21 -9.97
CA MET A 98 -16.35 -3.40 -10.38
C MET A 98 -17.81 -3.39 -9.90
N TYR A 99 -18.09 -2.67 -8.83
CA TYR A 99 -19.44 -2.51 -8.29
C TYR A 99 -20.00 -1.09 -8.51
N ALA A 100 -19.29 -0.27 -9.28
CA ALA A 100 -19.68 1.11 -9.48
C ALA A 100 -20.93 1.23 -10.35
N THR A 101 -21.83 2.09 -9.91
CA THR A 101 -23.04 2.48 -10.67
C THR A 101 -23.02 3.98 -10.96
N ASN A 102 -23.76 4.41 -11.96
CA ASN A 102 -23.87 5.83 -12.33
C ASN A 102 -25.35 6.14 -12.66
N GLY A 103 -26.23 6.03 -11.66
CA GLY A 103 -27.67 6.07 -11.82
C GLY A 103 -28.12 5.06 -12.89
N ASP A 104 -28.94 5.50 -13.86
CA ASP A 104 -29.41 4.64 -14.95
C ASP A 104 -28.42 4.52 -16.13
N SER A 105 -27.24 5.14 -16.04
CA SER A 105 -26.24 5.12 -17.12
C SER A 105 -25.43 3.83 -17.10
N ALA A 106 -25.35 3.16 -18.24
CA ALA A 106 -24.46 2.02 -18.45
C ALA A 106 -22.97 2.42 -18.63
N LYS A 107 -22.66 3.73 -18.53
CA LYS A 107 -21.30 4.24 -18.76
C LYS A 107 -20.77 4.94 -17.52
N LEU A 108 -19.61 4.50 -17.06
CA LEU A 108 -18.77 5.19 -16.10
C LEU A 108 -17.58 5.81 -16.85
N ARG A 109 -17.32 7.10 -16.62
CA ARG A 109 -16.16 7.80 -17.18
C ARG A 109 -15.18 8.06 -16.08
N LEU A 110 -14.00 7.49 -16.19
CA LEU A 110 -12.94 7.56 -15.21
C LEU A 110 -11.81 8.43 -15.74
N GLN A 111 -11.09 9.07 -14.85
CA GLN A 111 -9.85 9.76 -15.12
C GLN A 111 -8.79 9.21 -14.17
N LEU A 112 -7.66 8.80 -14.74
CA LEU A 112 -6.46 8.46 -13.99
C LEU A 112 -5.66 9.73 -13.73
N ALA A 113 -4.77 9.68 -12.72
CA ALA A 113 -3.90 10.82 -12.41
C ALA A 113 -2.82 11.02 -13.48
N SER A 114 -2.32 9.93 -14.06
CA SER A 114 -1.32 9.94 -15.12
C SER A 114 -1.54 8.82 -16.14
N GLU A 115 -0.80 8.85 -17.23
CA GLU A 115 -0.75 7.76 -18.20
C GLU A 115 -0.02 6.56 -17.57
N PRO A 116 -0.60 5.34 -17.58
CA PRO A 116 0.06 4.15 -17.08
C PRO A 116 1.30 3.80 -17.93
N ASP A 117 2.35 3.37 -17.28
CA ASP A 117 3.60 2.97 -17.95
C ASP A 117 3.42 1.70 -18.80
N LYS A 118 2.66 0.74 -18.28
CA LYS A 118 2.29 -0.53 -18.91
C LYS A 118 0.88 -0.93 -18.53
N LEU A 119 0.18 -1.61 -19.44
CA LEU A 119 -1.13 -2.22 -19.19
C LEU A 119 -1.02 -3.71 -18.83
N ASP A 120 0.09 -4.34 -19.16
CA ASP A 120 0.39 -5.71 -18.76
C ASP A 120 0.63 -5.75 -17.26
N PRO A 121 -0.16 -6.51 -16.47
CA PRO A 121 -0.03 -6.55 -15.02
C PRO A 121 1.33 -7.10 -14.55
N ALA A 122 1.99 -7.95 -15.34
CA ALA A 122 3.32 -8.46 -15.02
C ALA A 122 4.45 -7.44 -15.24
N LEU A 123 4.21 -6.40 -16.03
CA LEU A 123 5.19 -5.37 -16.40
C LEU A 123 4.89 -4.00 -15.82
N ASN A 124 3.72 -3.82 -15.22
CA ASN A 124 3.31 -2.54 -14.64
C ASN A 124 4.08 -2.24 -13.35
N SER A 125 4.51 -1.00 -13.21
CA SER A 125 5.16 -0.47 -12.00
C SER A 125 4.50 0.80 -11.46
N SER A 126 3.38 1.23 -12.06
CA SER A 126 2.67 2.47 -11.68
C SER A 126 1.36 2.20 -10.96
N VAL A 127 0.94 3.15 -10.09
CA VAL A 127 -0.36 3.07 -9.38
C VAL A 127 -1.53 3.13 -10.36
N ASP A 128 -1.46 3.96 -11.39
CA ASP A 128 -2.51 4.09 -12.39
C ASP A 128 -2.67 2.81 -13.23
N GLY A 129 -1.55 2.17 -13.60
CA GLY A 129 -1.57 0.86 -14.26
C GLY A 129 -2.08 -0.26 -13.35
N ALA A 130 -1.69 -0.26 -12.06
CA ALA A 130 -2.21 -1.19 -11.07
C ALA A 130 -3.73 -1.03 -10.87
N CYS A 131 -4.23 0.21 -10.89
CA CYS A 131 -5.67 0.49 -10.82
C CYS A 131 -6.42 -0.13 -12.01
N LEU A 132 -5.89 -0.01 -13.23
CA LEU A 132 -6.48 -0.64 -14.42
C LEU A 132 -6.40 -2.17 -14.35
N ALA A 133 -5.26 -2.72 -13.93
CA ALA A 133 -5.09 -4.16 -13.77
C ALA A 133 -6.07 -4.75 -12.74
N ALA A 134 -6.23 -4.12 -11.57
CA ALA A 134 -7.15 -4.56 -10.52
C ALA A 134 -8.63 -4.58 -10.96
N ASN A 135 -9.00 -3.73 -11.93
CA ASN A 135 -10.36 -3.67 -12.47
C ASN A 135 -10.56 -4.48 -13.77
N SER A 136 -9.49 -5.01 -14.37
CA SER A 136 -9.54 -5.78 -15.63
C SER A 136 -9.20 -7.25 -15.43
N PHE A 137 -8.41 -7.56 -14.41
CA PHE A 137 -8.00 -8.93 -14.08
C PHE A 137 -8.51 -9.30 -12.69
N GLY A 138 -8.79 -10.57 -12.48
CA GLY A 138 -9.13 -11.11 -11.18
C GLY A 138 -7.99 -11.96 -10.63
N GLY A 139 -7.79 -11.89 -9.30
CA GLY A 139 -6.92 -12.80 -8.57
C GLY A 139 -7.72 -13.88 -7.85
N LEU A 140 -7.05 -14.76 -7.12
CA LEU A 140 -7.71 -15.74 -6.25
C LEU A 140 -8.53 -15.03 -5.17
N TYR A 141 -8.00 -13.96 -4.61
CA TYR A 141 -8.61 -13.06 -3.65
C TYR A 141 -8.53 -11.61 -4.12
N THR A 142 -9.32 -10.75 -3.52
CA THR A 142 -9.33 -9.31 -3.75
C THR A 142 -9.49 -8.57 -2.42
N TYR A 143 -9.46 -7.24 -2.42
CA TYR A 143 -9.84 -6.44 -1.26
C TYR A 143 -11.29 -5.98 -1.39
N ASP A 144 -12.03 -6.02 -0.29
CA ASP A 144 -13.37 -5.45 -0.20
C ASP A 144 -13.33 -3.94 0.12
N ALA A 145 -14.51 -3.35 0.30
CA ALA A 145 -14.64 -1.92 0.60
C ALA A 145 -14.08 -1.54 1.99
N GLU A 146 -14.00 -2.47 2.90
CA GLU A 146 -13.43 -2.35 4.25
C GLU A 146 -11.91 -2.59 4.27
N GLY A 147 -11.32 -2.89 3.09
CA GLY A 147 -9.90 -3.17 2.95
C GLY A 147 -9.49 -4.56 3.44
N GLN A 148 -10.46 -5.46 3.64
CA GLN A 148 -10.22 -6.82 4.07
C GLN A 148 -10.03 -7.74 2.85
N LEU A 149 -9.26 -8.82 3.05
CA LEU A 149 -9.06 -9.83 2.01
C LEU A 149 -10.35 -10.65 1.83
N ALA A 150 -10.92 -10.61 0.65
CA ALA A 150 -12.19 -11.26 0.28
C ALA A 150 -12.00 -12.29 -0.84
N PRO A 151 -12.79 -13.39 -0.86
CA PRO A 151 -12.80 -14.34 -1.96
C PRO A 151 -13.11 -13.68 -3.31
N ASN A 152 -12.39 -14.11 -4.36
CA ASN A 152 -12.68 -13.69 -5.75
C ASN A 152 -12.78 -14.91 -6.67
N PHE A 153 -11.72 -15.33 -7.35
CA PHE A 153 -11.76 -16.56 -8.16
C PHE A 153 -11.63 -17.83 -7.31
N ALA A 154 -11.01 -17.75 -6.13
CA ALA A 154 -11.13 -18.77 -5.10
C ALA A 154 -12.29 -18.45 -4.16
N THR A 155 -13.00 -19.49 -3.70
CA THR A 155 -14.07 -19.39 -2.69
C THR A 155 -13.52 -19.51 -1.27
N GLU A 156 -12.49 -20.32 -1.10
CA GLU A 156 -11.85 -20.57 0.19
C GLU A 156 -10.41 -21.04 0.01
N TYR A 157 -9.64 -21.04 1.08
CA TYR A 157 -8.34 -21.69 1.13
C TYR A 157 -8.09 -22.34 2.50
N THR A 158 -7.21 -23.33 2.51
CA THR A 158 -6.68 -23.92 3.75
C THR A 158 -5.17 -23.80 3.78
N VAL A 159 -4.62 -23.74 4.98
CA VAL A 159 -3.18 -23.66 5.22
C VAL A 159 -2.78 -24.86 6.10
N SER A 160 -1.68 -25.52 5.77
CA SER A 160 -1.11 -26.57 6.61
C SER A 160 -0.59 -26.01 7.95
N ASP A 161 -0.48 -26.87 8.96
CA ASP A 161 -0.04 -26.49 10.32
C ASP A 161 1.38 -25.87 10.33
N ASP A 162 2.21 -26.22 9.37
CA ASP A 162 3.57 -25.67 9.21
C ASP A 162 3.59 -24.34 8.41
N GLY A 163 2.43 -23.88 7.92
CA GLY A 163 2.29 -22.64 7.14
C GLY A 163 2.91 -22.69 5.73
N LEU A 164 3.31 -23.88 5.23
CA LEU A 164 4.05 -24.00 3.98
C LEU A 164 3.18 -24.45 2.79
N THR A 165 2.01 -25.03 3.05
CA THR A 165 1.11 -25.51 2.01
C THR A 165 -0.22 -24.76 2.05
N TYR A 166 -0.58 -24.13 0.95
CA TYR A 166 -1.86 -23.46 0.74
C TYR A 166 -2.65 -24.20 -0.32
N VAL A 167 -3.90 -24.54 -0.02
CA VAL A 167 -4.81 -25.19 -0.98
C VAL A 167 -6.00 -24.26 -1.20
N PHE A 168 -6.21 -23.85 -2.44
CA PHE A 168 -7.29 -22.95 -2.85
C PHE A 168 -8.38 -23.72 -3.58
N THR A 169 -9.64 -23.50 -3.21
CA THR A 169 -10.80 -24.03 -3.91
C THR A 169 -11.29 -22.99 -4.92
N MET A 170 -11.18 -23.29 -6.21
CA MET A 170 -11.61 -22.39 -7.27
C MET A 170 -13.13 -22.38 -7.39
N ARG A 171 -13.69 -21.22 -7.76
CA ARG A 171 -15.10 -21.06 -8.12
C ARG A 171 -15.38 -21.81 -9.42
N ASP A 172 -16.53 -22.48 -9.50
CA ASP A 172 -16.97 -23.14 -10.73
C ASP A 172 -17.34 -22.13 -11.84
N GLY A 173 -17.13 -22.54 -13.08
CA GLY A 173 -17.59 -21.82 -14.26
C GLY A 173 -16.87 -20.52 -14.59
N LEU A 174 -15.64 -20.36 -14.09
CA LEU A 174 -14.79 -19.23 -14.43
C LEU A 174 -14.44 -19.21 -15.91
N LYS A 175 -14.46 -18.04 -16.52
CA LYS A 175 -14.18 -17.83 -17.95
C LYS A 175 -13.26 -16.62 -18.15
N TRP A 176 -12.42 -16.72 -19.16
CA TRP A 176 -11.75 -15.59 -19.77
C TRP A 176 -12.72 -14.71 -20.54
N SER A 177 -12.31 -13.50 -20.90
CA SER A 177 -13.13 -12.54 -21.66
C SER A 177 -13.51 -13.02 -23.06
N ASP A 178 -12.79 -13.96 -23.63
CA ASP A 178 -13.07 -14.62 -24.91
C ASP A 178 -14.02 -15.82 -24.78
N GLY A 179 -14.42 -16.18 -23.54
CA GLY A 179 -15.33 -17.27 -23.22
C GLY A 179 -14.66 -18.63 -23.00
N SER A 180 -13.34 -18.74 -23.15
CA SER A 180 -12.60 -19.94 -22.80
C SER A 180 -12.59 -20.19 -21.28
N ASP A 181 -12.34 -21.45 -20.87
CA ASP A 181 -12.31 -21.82 -19.46
C ASP A 181 -11.09 -21.21 -18.77
N LEU A 182 -11.30 -20.58 -17.61
CA LEU A 182 -10.27 -20.18 -16.69
C LEU A 182 -10.16 -21.23 -15.58
N THR A 183 -8.99 -21.81 -15.41
CA THR A 183 -8.75 -22.98 -14.55
C THR A 183 -7.58 -22.74 -13.60
N ALA A 184 -7.36 -23.67 -12.66
CA ALA A 184 -6.19 -23.61 -11.77
C ALA A 184 -4.85 -23.61 -12.52
N LYS A 185 -4.79 -24.16 -13.74
CA LYS A 185 -3.59 -24.13 -14.59
C LYS A 185 -3.17 -22.73 -15.02
N ASP A 186 -4.11 -21.80 -15.10
CA ASP A 186 -3.85 -20.41 -15.47
C ASP A 186 -3.16 -19.64 -14.33
N PHE A 187 -3.16 -20.20 -13.11
CA PHE A 187 -2.46 -19.68 -11.93
C PHE A 187 -1.14 -20.40 -11.63
N GLU A 188 -0.88 -21.53 -12.30
CA GLU A 188 0.33 -22.35 -12.09
C GLU A 188 1.57 -21.79 -12.81
N TYR A 189 1.40 -20.88 -13.74
CA TYR A 189 2.44 -20.34 -14.62
C TYR A 189 3.58 -19.64 -13.89
#